data_104f430d9ef54e956ef1e9f3af9f2746
#
_entry.id   104f430d9ef54e956ef1e9f3af9f2746
#
_cell.length_a   1.000
_cell.length_b   1.000
_cell.length_c   1.000
_cell.angle_alpha   90.00
_cell.angle_beta   90.00
_cell.angle_gamma   90.00
#
_symmetry.space_group_name_H-M   'P 1'
#
loop_
_entity.id
_entity.type
_entity.pdbx_description
1 polymer ?
#
loop_
_entity_poly.entity_id
_entity_poly.type
_entity_poly.pdbx_seq_one_letter_code
_entity_poly.pdbx_strand_id
1 'polypeptide(L)'
;MIVTWLPSWLSTDLSLISGFLTWIVVLSWLWRSGWKIQRRYFIEATQKPLTRNAIVWSAGIVGAVFFVAAQMRPGMPGVMTVAMIGALSAYVDARTHRLPNAYTVAMAIGVVLGLVVGGVISPLWQERLLGALIGALIWFVPIALLNRLPGGMGGGDVKLAPVLGALVGSVGLNAAIFALALSFVSAGVAALWKIVVGSAGTKTRVPMGPWMIGAALVGTIAWGVVPDWL
;
A
#
# COMPACT_ATOMS: atom_id res chain seq x y z
N MET A 1 -16.49 -26.84 5.31
CA MET A 1 -17.65 -26.29 6.05
C MET A 1 -17.19 -25.97 7.46
N ILE A 2 -16.44 -24.88 7.62
CA ILE A 2 -15.97 -24.40 8.91
C ILE A 2 -16.35 -22.92 9.00
N VAL A 3 -17.33 -22.69 9.85
CA VAL A 3 -17.47 -21.57 10.76
C VAL A 3 -18.05 -20.27 10.22
N THR A 4 -19.34 -20.23 10.19
CA THR A 4 -20.14 -19.03 10.50
C THR A 4 -20.37 -18.95 12.03
N TRP A 5 -19.32 -19.05 12.84
CA TRP A 5 -19.46 -19.06 14.29
C TRP A 5 -19.38 -17.70 14.96
N LEU A 6 -18.87 -16.70 14.24
CA LEU A 6 -18.78 -15.36 14.82
C LEU A 6 -20.02 -14.55 14.46
N PRO A 7 -20.76 -14.05 15.46
CA PRO A 7 -21.81 -13.06 15.22
C PRO A 7 -21.26 -11.86 14.47
N SER A 8 -22.05 -11.20 13.63
CA SER A 8 -21.63 -10.07 12.79
C SER A 8 -21.00 -8.93 13.60
N TRP A 9 -21.50 -8.66 14.81
CA TRP A 9 -20.92 -7.67 15.72
C TRP A 9 -19.50 -8.05 16.16
N LEU A 10 -19.22 -9.32 16.45
CA LEU A 10 -17.89 -9.76 16.89
C LEU A 10 -16.87 -9.68 15.74
N SER A 11 -17.28 -9.96 14.51
CA SER A 11 -16.40 -9.83 13.33
C SER A 11 -16.02 -8.37 13.07
N THR A 12 -16.96 -7.44 13.25
CA THR A 12 -16.70 -6.00 13.14
C THR A 12 -15.76 -5.52 14.24
N ASP A 13 -16.00 -5.94 15.48
CA ASP A 13 -15.16 -5.58 16.63
C ASP A 13 -13.74 -6.09 16.48
N LEU A 14 -13.54 -7.34 16.04
CA LEU A 14 -12.22 -7.90 15.79
C LEU A 14 -11.47 -7.16 14.68
N SER A 15 -12.17 -6.74 13.62
CA SER A 15 -11.57 -5.93 12.56
C SER A 15 -11.10 -4.58 13.09
N LEU A 16 -11.95 -3.87 13.84
CA LEU A 16 -11.62 -2.58 14.44
C LEU A 16 -10.47 -2.69 15.46
N ILE A 17 -10.52 -3.66 16.34
CA ILE A 17 -9.47 -3.92 17.34
C ILE A 17 -8.15 -4.20 16.65
N SER A 18 -8.12 -5.06 15.62
CA SER A 18 -6.91 -5.40 14.89
C SER A 18 -6.33 -4.19 14.16
N GLY A 19 -7.17 -3.34 13.57
CA GLY A 19 -6.77 -2.08 12.95
C GLY A 19 -6.17 -1.11 13.96
N PHE A 20 -6.81 -0.93 15.10
CA PHE A 20 -6.33 -0.05 16.17
C PHE A 20 -4.99 -0.54 16.78
N LEU A 21 -4.88 -1.83 17.04
CA LEU A 21 -3.62 -2.42 17.50
C LEU A 21 -2.50 -2.23 16.49
N THR A 22 -2.79 -2.43 15.19
CA THR A 22 -1.83 -2.19 14.12
C THR A 22 -1.39 -0.72 14.10
N TRP A 23 -2.31 0.21 14.26
CA TRP A 23 -2.00 1.64 14.35
C TRP A 23 -1.00 1.94 15.47
N ILE A 24 -1.28 1.45 16.69
CA ILE A 24 -0.39 1.61 17.84
C ILE A 24 0.98 0.96 17.60
N VAL A 25 1.00 -0.25 17.07
CA VAL A 25 2.25 -1.00 16.81
C VAL A 25 3.10 -0.26 15.77
N VAL A 26 2.51 0.19 14.67
CA VAL A 26 3.23 0.93 13.62
C VAL A 26 3.77 2.25 14.16
N LEU A 27 2.98 3.03 14.91
CA LEU A 27 3.44 4.28 15.54
C LEU A 27 4.57 4.02 16.53
N SER A 28 4.44 3.00 17.36
CA SER A 28 5.49 2.61 18.32
C SER A 28 6.79 2.21 17.64
N TRP A 29 6.69 1.43 16.55
CA TRP A 29 7.84 1.06 15.74
C TRP A 29 8.48 2.27 15.06
N LEU A 30 7.67 3.15 14.46
CA LEU A 30 8.16 4.38 13.85
C LEU A 30 8.85 5.28 14.88
N TRP A 31 8.27 5.41 16.08
CA TRP A 31 8.87 6.19 17.16
C TRP A 31 10.22 5.65 17.62
N ARG A 32 10.35 4.32 17.77
CA ARG A 32 11.57 3.68 18.30
C ARG A 32 12.70 3.60 17.25
N SER A 33 12.40 3.09 16.06
CA SER A 33 13.44 2.73 15.09
C SER A 33 13.07 3.02 13.64
N GLY A 34 11.83 2.86 13.22
CA GLY A 34 11.39 2.95 11.83
C GLY A 34 11.67 4.31 11.19
N TRP A 35 11.60 5.40 11.96
CA TRP A 35 11.91 6.74 11.47
C TRP A 35 13.36 6.91 10.97
N LYS A 36 14.30 6.08 11.45
CA LYS A 36 15.72 6.15 11.07
C LYS A 36 15.96 5.63 9.66
N ILE A 37 15.10 4.73 9.15
CA ILE A 37 15.27 4.06 7.85
C ILE A 37 15.38 5.08 6.72
N GLN A 38 14.52 6.09 6.68
CA GLN A 38 14.52 7.10 5.64
C GLN A 38 15.79 7.98 5.61
N ARG A 39 16.46 8.15 6.77
CA ARG A 39 17.62 9.05 6.89
C ARG A 39 18.73 8.70 5.91
N ARG A 40 19.01 7.39 5.75
CA ARG A 40 20.04 6.93 4.82
C ARG A 40 19.75 7.38 3.38
N TYR A 41 18.51 7.21 2.94
CA TYR A 41 18.10 7.55 1.58
C TYR A 41 18.16 9.05 1.30
N PHE A 42 17.77 9.87 2.28
CA PHE A 42 17.86 11.32 2.19
C PHE A 42 19.31 11.83 2.21
N ILE A 43 20.16 11.26 3.05
CA ILE A 43 21.60 11.62 3.12
C ILE A 43 22.29 11.25 1.81
N GLU A 44 22.04 10.06 1.26
CA GLU A 44 22.59 9.63 -0.04
C GLU A 44 22.08 10.51 -1.20
N ALA A 45 20.90 11.10 -1.07
CA ALA A 45 20.33 12.05 -2.04
C ALA A 45 20.69 13.51 -1.76
N THR A 46 21.60 13.79 -0.81
CA THR A 46 21.99 15.15 -0.38
C THR A 46 20.82 16.04 0.07
N GLN A 47 19.77 15.42 0.64
CA GLN A 47 18.58 16.10 1.13
C GLN A 47 18.45 16.01 2.64
N LYS A 48 17.71 16.96 3.22
CA LYS A 48 17.46 16.98 4.68
C LYS A 48 16.45 15.90 5.05
N PRO A 49 16.81 14.95 5.94
CA PRO A 49 15.89 13.93 6.41
C PRO A 49 14.74 14.50 7.22
N LEU A 50 13.59 13.79 7.21
CA LEU A 50 12.47 14.13 8.09
C LEU A 50 12.84 13.88 9.57
N THR A 51 12.28 14.71 10.45
CA THR A 51 12.39 14.52 11.88
C THR A 51 11.49 13.37 12.35
N ARG A 52 11.86 12.74 13.49
CA ARG A 52 11.04 11.69 14.09
C ARG A 52 9.60 12.15 14.32
N ASN A 53 9.42 13.34 14.87
CA ASN A 53 8.09 13.86 15.17
C ASN A 53 7.25 14.05 13.89
N ALA A 54 7.84 14.63 12.84
CA ALA A 54 7.13 14.79 11.56
C ALA A 54 6.64 13.46 11.00
N ILE A 55 7.48 12.41 11.06
CA ILE A 55 7.11 11.06 10.59
C ILE A 55 5.97 10.47 11.42
N VAL A 56 6.09 10.52 12.75
CA VAL A 56 5.10 9.91 13.64
C VAL A 56 3.76 10.63 13.54
N TRP A 57 3.76 11.96 13.53
CA TRP A 57 2.53 12.73 13.37
C TRP A 57 1.87 12.52 12.00
N SER A 58 2.65 12.56 10.90
CA SER A 58 2.09 12.31 9.57
C SER A 58 1.52 10.90 9.45
N ALA A 59 2.24 9.88 9.92
CA ALA A 59 1.74 8.51 9.95
C ALA A 59 0.51 8.35 10.86
N GLY A 60 0.47 9.05 12.00
CA GLY A 60 -0.67 9.06 12.91
C GLY A 60 -1.93 9.62 12.26
N ILE A 61 -1.81 10.75 11.56
CA ILE A 61 -2.92 11.38 10.85
C ILE A 61 -3.41 10.49 9.71
N VAL A 62 -2.48 9.99 8.87
CA VAL A 62 -2.83 9.05 7.78
C VAL A 62 -3.51 7.81 8.35
N GLY A 63 -2.97 7.25 9.44
CA GLY A 63 -3.58 6.11 10.14
C GLY A 63 -5.00 6.39 10.61
N ALA A 64 -5.26 7.56 11.22
CA ALA A 64 -6.60 7.96 11.66
C ALA A 64 -7.59 8.04 10.48
N VAL A 65 -7.20 8.68 9.38
CA VAL A 65 -8.03 8.79 8.18
C VAL A 65 -8.37 7.41 7.63
N PHE A 66 -7.38 6.54 7.47
CA PHE A 66 -7.60 5.21 6.91
C PHE A 66 -8.28 4.25 7.89
N PHE A 67 -8.12 4.45 9.20
CA PHE A 67 -8.90 3.71 10.21
C PHE A 67 -10.40 3.95 10.02
N VAL A 68 -10.80 5.20 9.83
CA VAL A 68 -12.22 5.55 9.56
C VAL A 68 -12.67 5.06 8.19
N ALA A 69 -11.85 5.27 7.15
CA ALA A 69 -12.21 4.90 5.77
C ALA A 69 -12.32 3.38 5.55
N ALA A 70 -11.56 2.58 6.28
CA ALA A 70 -11.48 1.14 6.10
C ALA A 70 -12.16 0.31 7.21
N GLN A 71 -12.91 0.94 8.12
CA GLN A 71 -13.50 0.28 9.30
C GLN A 71 -14.38 -0.94 9.00
N MET A 72 -14.98 -0.99 7.82
CA MET A 72 -15.80 -2.12 7.36
C MET A 72 -14.97 -3.22 6.67
N ARG A 73 -13.64 -3.12 6.62
CA ARG A 73 -12.78 -4.06 5.89
C ARG A 73 -12.18 -5.10 6.82
N PRO A 74 -12.35 -6.39 6.53
CA PRO A 74 -11.78 -7.45 7.38
C PRO A 74 -10.25 -7.51 7.34
N GLY A 75 -9.60 -6.91 6.34
CA GLY A 75 -8.14 -6.84 6.21
C GLY A 75 -7.50 -5.58 6.81
N MET A 76 -8.08 -4.99 7.85
CA MET A 76 -7.63 -3.73 8.48
C MET A 76 -6.12 -3.64 8.72
N PRO A 77 -5.40 -4.66 9.27
CA PRO A 77 -3.96 -4.56 9.48
C PRO A 77 -3.17 -4.26 8.21
N GLY A 78 -3.57 -4.87 7.09
CA GLY A 78 -2.94 -4.63 5.79
C GLY A 78 -3.15 -3.20 5.30
N VAL A 79 -4.40 -2.73 5.32
CA VAL A 79 -4.75 -1.36 4.92
C VAL A 79 -4.02 -0.34 5.77
N MET A 80 -4.05 -0.49 7.10
CA MET A 80 -3.41 0.43 8.04
C MET A 80 -1.89 0.52 7.83
N THR A 81 -1.24 -0.64 7.69
CA THR A 81 0.20 -0.69 7.48
C THR A 81 0.61 -0.07 6.14
N VAL A 82 -0.12 -0.40 5.06
CA VAL A 82 0.14 0.18 3.74
C VAL A 82 -0.15 1.67 3.71
N ALA A 83 -1.21 2.14 4.37
CA ALA A 83 -1.50 3.57 4.45
C ALA A 83 -0.39 4.33 5.18
N MET A 84 -0.03 3.92 6.39
CA MET A 84 0.92 4.63 7.24
C MET A 84 2.36 4.55 6.73
N ILE A 85 2.84 3.33 6.46
CA ILE A 85 4.22 3.10 6.01
C ILE A 85 4.35 3.40 4.52
N GLY A 86 3.31 3.12 3.73
CA GLY A 86 3.25 3.45 2.32
C GLY A 86 3.31 4.95 2.07
N ALA A 87 2.61 5.78 2.83
CA ALA A 87 2.71 7.23 2.71
C ALA A 87 4.15 7.72 2.92
N LEU A 88 4.86 7.18 3.92
CA LEU A 88 6.28 7.48 4.14
C LEU A 88 7.15 6.98 2.99
N SER A 89 6.90 5.77 2.53
CA SER A 89 7.62 5.17 1.40
C SER A 89 7.43 5.97 0.12
N ALA A 90 6.20 6.41 -0.15
CA ALA A 90 5.83 7.27 -1.26
C ALA A 90 6.56 8.63 -1.18
N TYR A 91 6.63 9.23 0.00
CA TYR A 91 7.35 10.49 0.20
C TYR A 91 8.85 10.33 -0.02
N VAL A 92 9.45 9.24 0.48
CA VAL A 92 10.88 8.94 0.26
C VAL A 92 11.13 8.74 -1.23
N ASP A 93 10.30 7.94 -1.93
CA ASP A 93 10.43 7.70 -3.36
C ASP A 93 10.26 8.98 -4.19
N ALA A 94 9.28 9.82 -3.86
CA ALA A 94 9.06 11.10 -4.53
C ALA A 94 10.26 12.05 -4.43
N ARG A 95 11.06 11.94 -3.37
CA ARG A 95 12.22 12.79 -3.10
C ARG A 95 13.55 12.19 -3.55
N THR A 96 13.70 10.87 -3.43
CA THR A 96 15.00 10.20 -3.60
C THR A 96 15.03 9.21 -4.76
N HIS A 97 13.87 8.97 -5.41
CA HIS A 97 13.68 7.92 -6.43
C HIS A 97 14.12 6.53 -5.95
N ARG A 98 13.94 6.26 -4.65
CA ARG A 98 14.29 4.98 -4.01
C ARG A 98 13.24 4.57 -3.01
N LEU A 99 12.83 3.31 -3.08
CA LEU A 99 11.91 2.68 -2.14
C LEU A 99 12.68 1.93 -1.06
N PRO A 100 12.51 2.26 0.24
CA PRO A 100 13.18 1.55 1.33
C PRO A 100 12.67 0.12 1.46
N ASN A 101 13.54 -0.88 1.27
CA ASN A 101 13.18 -2.30 1.40
C ASN A 101 12.54 -2.64 2.76
N ALA A 102 13.02 -2.02 3.84
CA ALA A 102 12.47 -2.26 5.18
C ALA A 102 11.02 -1.80 5.31
N TYR A 103 10.62 -0.71 4.62
CA TYR A 103 9.23 -0.28 4.57
C TYR A 103 8.38 -1.25 3.74
N THR A 104 8.90 -1.74 2.62
CA THR A 104 8.21 -2.76 1.82
C THR A 104 7.99 -4.05 2.61
N VAL A 105 8.98 -4.52 3.36
CA VAL A 105 8.85 -5.68 4.24
C VAL A 105 7.82 -5.45 5.34
N ALA A 106 7.83 -4.27 5.98
CA ALA A 106 6.85 -3.95 7.00
C ALA A 106 5.41 -3.91 6.44
N MET A 107 5.23 -3.36 5.24
CA MET A 107 3.94 -3.41 4.53
C MET A 107 3.53 -4.85 4.21
N ALA A 108 4.46 -5.69 3.76
CA ALA A 108 4.19 -7.11 3.49
C ALA A 108 3.73 -7.86 4.74
N ILE A 109 4.38 -7.63 5.88
CA ILE A 109 3.96 -8.20 7.18
C ILE A 109 2.53 -7.75 7.51
N GLY A 110 2.23 -6.46 7.37
CA GLY A 110 0.89 -5.94 7.62
C GLY A 110 -0.18 -6.57 6.71
N VAL A 111 0.13 -6.75 5.42
CA VAL A 111 -0.78 -7.41 4.47
C VAL A 111 -1.02 -8.87 4.84
N VAL A 112 0.03 -9.62 5.21
CA VAL A 112 -0.10 -11.01 5.68
C VAL A 112 -0.96 -11.07 6.95
N LEU A 113 -0.71 -10.19 7.92
CA LEU A 113 -1.55 -10.11 9.13
C LEU A 113 -3.00 -9.77 8.79
N GLY A 114 -3.22 -8.87 7.82
CA GLY A 114 -4.55 -8.54 7.33
C GLY A 114 -5.27 -9.73 6.69
N LEU A 115 -4.55 -10.56 5.94
CA LEU A 115 -5.08 -11.80 5.37
C LEU A 115 -5.43 -12.82 6.46
N VAL A 116 -4.58 -12.97 7.47
CA VAL A 116 -4.85 -13.87 8.61
C VAL A 116 -6.08 -13.41 9.39
N VAL A 117 -6.15 -12.14 9.77
CA VAL A 117 -7.31 -11.58 10.48
C VAL A 117 -8.57 -11.70 9.61
N GLY A 118 -8.48 -11.33 8.34
CA GLY A 118 -9.58 -11.47 7.39
C GLY A 118 -10.03 -12.92 7.20
N GLY A 119 -9.10 -13.88 7.26
CA GLY A 119 -9.38 -15.31 7.21
C GLY A 119 -10.12 -15.83 8.42
N VAL A 120 -9.81 -15.31 9.62
CA VAL A 120 -10.52 -15.68 10.86
C VAL A 120 -11.94 -15.10 10.89
N ILE A 121 -12.11 -13.89 10.37
CA ILE A 121 -13.37 -13.13 10.45
C ILE A 121 -14.34 -13.51 9.31
N SER A 122 -13.83 -13.83 8.12
CA SER A 122 -14.64 -14.00 6.92
C SER A 122 -14.80 -15.49 6.52
N PRO A 123 -16.01 -15.95 6.22
CA PRO A 123 -16.22 -17.29 5.67
C PRO A 123 -15.58 -17.46 4.28
N LEU A 124 -15.31 -16.38 3.57
CA LEU A 124 -14.72 -16.36 2.23
C LEU A 124 -13.17 -16.31 2.25
N TRP A 125 -12.54 -16.86 3.28
CA TRP A 125 -11.08 -16.78 3.45
C TRP A 125 -10.28 -17.38 2.29
N GLN A 126 -10.79 -18.47 1.69
CA GLN A 126 -10.15 -19.12 0.55
C GLN A 126 -10.13 -18.21 -0.69
N GLU A 127 -11.26 -17.57 -0.99
CA GLU A 127 -11.39 -16.64 -2.10
C GLU A 127 -10.49 -15.41 -1.90
N ARG A 128 -10.42 -14.90 -0.68
CA ARG A 128 -9.53 -13.79 -0.31
C ARG A 128 -8.06 -14.15 -0.47
N LEU A 129 -7.68 -15.34 -0.03
CA LEU A 129 -6.30 -15.80 -0.17
C LEU A 129 -5.93 -16.03 -1.63
N LEU A 130 -6.79 -16.69 -2.40
CA LEU A 130 -6.61 -16.88 -3.85
C LEU A 130 -6.56 -15.53 -4.57
N GLY A 131 -7.49 -14.63 -4.25
CA GLY A 131 -7.51 -13.28 -4.78
C GLY A 131 -6.21 -12.51 -4.47
N ALA A 132 -5.68 -12.62 -3.25
CA ALA A 132 -4.43 -12.02 -2.87
C ALA A 132 -3.23 -12.57 -3.67
N LEU A 133 -3.16 -13.90 -3.84
CA LEU A 133 -2.09 -14.55 -4.61
C LEU A 133 -2.15 -14.15 -6.10
N ILE A 134 -3.33 -14.21 -6.70
CA ILE A 134 -3.53 -13.83 -8.11
C ILE A 134 -3.30 -12.33 -8.28
N GLY A 135 -3.80 -11.48 -7.37
CA GLY A 135 -3.56 -10.04 -7.39
C GLY A 135 -2.09 -9.69 -7.27
N ALA A 136 -1.34 -10.41 -6.42
CA ALA A 136 0.11 -10.27 -6.35
C ALA A 136 0.79 -10.54 -7.70
N LEU A 137 0.37 -11.59 -8.41
CA LEU A 137 0.89 -11.92 -9.74
C LEU A 137 0.48 -10.90 -10.80
N ILE A 138 -0.79 -10.44 -10.79
CA ILE A 138 -1.29 -9.40 -11.70
C ILE A 138 -0.44 -8.12 -11.61
N TRP A 139 0.02 -7.76 -10.42
CA TRP A 139 0.87 -6.60 -10.23
C TRP A 139 2.35 -6.89 -10.49
N PHE A 140 2.85 -8.04 -10.00
CA PHE A 140 4.25 -8.38 -10.12
C PHE A 140 4.71 -8.60 -11.56
N VAL A 141 3.94 -9.37 -12.35
CA VAL A 141 4.37 -9.78 -13.69
C VAL A 141 4.60 -8.59 -14.63
N PRO A 142 3.65 -7.66 -14.84
CA PRO A 142 3.86 -6.56 -15.75
C PRO A 142 4.97 -5.61 -15.26
N ILE A 143 5.06 -5.36 -13.95
CA ILE A 143 6.08 -4.47 -13.37
C ILE A 143 7.47 -5.09 -13.47
N ALA A 144 7.60 -6.40 -13.26
CA ALA A 144 8.86 -7.12 -13.45
C ALA A 144 9.30 -7.17 -14.91
N LEU A 145 8.36 -7.30 -15.85
CA LEU A 145 8.65 -7.21 -17.28
C LEU A 145 9.12 -5.82 -17.67
N LEU A 146 8.42 -4.78 -17.21
CA LEU A 146 8.81 -3.38 -17.47
C LEU A 146 10.18 -3.04 -16.86
N ASN A 147 10.54 -3.63 -15.73
CA ASN A 147 11.86 -3.43 -15.12
C ASN A 147 13.02 -3.95 -16.00
N ARG A 148 12.75 -4.95 -16.86
CA ARG A 148 13.76 -5.49 -17.78
C ARG A 148 14.01 -4.61 -19.01
N LEU A 149 13.13 -3.64 -19.28
CA LEU A 149 13.27 -2.75 -20.42
C LEU A 149 14.26 -1.61 -20.11
N PRO A 150 15.05 -1.17 -21.12
CA PRO A 150 15.92 -0.01 -20.95
C PRO A 150 15.12 1.24 -20.54
N GLY A 151 15.51 1.85 -19.41
CA GLY A 151 14.76 2.98 -18.85
C GLY A 151 13.45 2.64 -18.14
N GLY A 152 13.18 1.36 -17.92
CA GLY A 152 11.97 0.85 -17.26
C GLY A 152 11.89 1.15 -15.76
N MET A 153 11.00 0.42 -15.08
CA MET A 153 10.68 0.64 -13.67
C MET A 153 11.81 0.27 -12.73
N GLY A 154 11.84 0.88 -11.55
CA GLY A 154 12.83 0.61 -10.52
C GLY A 154 12.68 -0.77 -9.88
N GLY A 155 13.81 -1.39 -9.44
CA GLY A 155 13.75 -2.66 -8.70
C GLY A 155 12.99 -2.57 -7.36
N GLY A 156 12.82 -1.36 -6.82
CA GLY A 156 11.97 -1.09 -5.66
C GLY A 156 10.49 -1.32 -5.96
N ASP A 157 10.02 -0.85 -7.12
CA ASP A 157 8.63 -1.01 -7.58
C ASP A 157 8.30 -2.49 -7.80
N VAL A 158 9.25 -3.28 -8.32
CA VAL A 158 9.10 -4.73 -8.51
C VAL A 158 8.85 -5.46 -7.18
N LYS A 159 9.51 -5.03 -6.11
CA LYS A 159 9.33 -5.62 -4.76
C LYS A 159 8.03 -5.15 -4.10
N LEU A 160 7.62 -3.91 -4.37
CA LEU A 160 6.39 -3.33 -3.83
C LEU A 160 5.15 -3.91 -4.50
N ALA A 161 5.21 -4.19 -5.79
CA ALA A 161 4.09 -4.66 -6.61
C ALA A 161 3.33 -5.86 -6.02
N PRO A 162 3.97 -6.99 -5.65
CA PRO A 162 3.24 -8.13 -5.11
C PRO A 162 2.57 -7.83 -3.77
N VAL A 163 3.14 -6.94 -2.96
CA VAL A 163 2.56 -6.54 -1.67
C VAL A 163 1.25 -5.78 -1.87
N LEU A 164 1.27 -4.79 -2.76
CA LEU A 164 0.09 -4.00 -3.08
C LEU A 164 -0.96 -4.83 -3.84
N GLY A 165 -0.50 -5.66 -4.79
CA GLY A 165 -1.36 -6.58 -5.53
C GLY A 165 -2.07 -7.58 -4.62
N ALA A 166 -1.38 -8.13 -3.60
CA ALA A 166 -1.99 -9.00 -2.60
C ALA A 166 -3.04 -8.27 -1.75
N LEU A 167 -2.74 -7.03 -1.33
CA LEU A 167 -3.71 -6.23 -0.58
C LEU A 167 -5.00 -6.04 -1.37
N VAL A 168 -4.90 -5.53 -2.59
CA VAL A 168 -6.08 -5.20 -3.41
C VAL A 168 -6.77 -6.46 -3.91
N GLY A 169 -6.00 -7.49 -4.30
CA GLY A 169 -6.52 -8.77 -4.75
C GLY A 169 -7.33 -9.52 -3.68
N SER A 170 -7.02 -9.31 -2.39
CA SER A 170 -7.80 -9.86 -1.29
C SER A 170 -9.21 -9.27 -1.18
N VAL A 171 -9.46 -8.13 -1.80
CA VAL A 171 -10.79 -7.49 -1.90
C VAL A 171 -11.51 -7.97 -3.16
N GLY A 172 -10.78 -8.15 -4.26
CA GLY A 172 -11.32 -8.65 -5.52
C GLY A 172 -10.33 -8.51 -6.67
N LEU A 173 -10.41 -9.41 -7.65
CA LEU A 173 -9.51 -9.38 -8.80
C LEU A 173 -9.75 -8.16 -9.69
N ASN A 174 -11.01 -7.76 -9.88
CA ASN A 174 -11.35 -6.55 -10.63
C ASN A 174 -10.78 -5.31 -9.94
N ALA A 175 -10.80 -5.25 -8.60
CA ALA A 175 -10.16 -4.20 -7.83
C ALA A 175 -8.65 -4.16 -8.09
N ALA A 176 -7.98 -5.32 -8.15
CA ALA A 176 -6.55 -5.40 -8.41
C ALA A 176 -6.19 -4.88 -9.82
N ILE A 177 -6.97 -5.26 -10.83
CA ILE A 177 -6.78 -4.79 -12.21
C ILE A 177 -7.04 -3.28 -12.31
N PHE A 178 -8.16 -2.81 -11.74
CA PHE A 178 -8.49 -1.40 -11.71
C PHE A 178 -7.40 -0.55 -11.04
N ALA A 179 -6.96 -0.96 -9.86
CA ALA A 179 -5.93 -0.22 -9.12
C ALA A 179 -4.58 -0.24 -9.86
N LEU A 180 -4.21 -1.34 -10.52
CA LEU A 180 -3.02 -1.39 -11.36
C LEU A 180 -3.13 -0.38 -12.52
N ALA A 181 -4.24 -0.40 -13.26
CA ALA A 181 -4.50 0.55 -14.34
C ALA A 181 -4.48 2.00 -13.83
N LEU A 182 -5.13 2.27 -12.69
CA LEU A 182 -5.14 3.58 -12.05
C LEU A 182 -3.74 4.05 -11.70
N SER A 183 -2.85 3.16 -11.24
CA SER A 183 -1.46 3.51 -10.92
C SER A 183 -0.68 3.99 -12.15
N PHE A 184 -0.86 3.33 -13.30
CA PHE A 184 -0.22 3.75 -14.56
C PHE A 184 -0.83 5.05 -15.11
N VAL A 185 -2.16 5.16 -15.11
CA VAL A 185 -2.86 6.35 -15.59
C VAL A 185 -2.45 7.57 -14.76
N SER A 186 -2.48 7.47 -13.44
CA SER A 186 -2.12 8.60 -12.56
C SER A 186 -0.65 8.99 -12.68
N ALA A 187 0.26 8.03 -12.79
CA ALA A 187 1.67 8.29 -13.06
C ALA A 187 1.87 8.95 -14.43
N GLY A 188 1.17 8.49 -15.46
CA GLY A 188 1.18 9.05 -16.80
C GLY A 188 0.67 10.50 -16.84
N VAL A 189 -0.44 10.77 -16.17
CA VAL A 189 -0.99 12.14 -16.03
C VAL A 189 0.01 13.04 -15.31
N ALA A 190 0.63 12.56 -14.23
CA ALA A 190 1.64 13.36 -13.53
C ALA A 190 2.90 13.60 -14.38
N ALA A 191 3.31 12.64 -15.19
CA ALA A 191 4.43 12.80 -16.11
C ALA A 191 4.11 13.86 -17.18
N LEU A 192 2.94 13.77 -17.81
CA LEU A 192 2.46 14.74 -18.79
C LEU A 192 2.36 16.15 -18.19
N TRP A 193 1.80 16.27 -16.99
CA TRP A 193 1.73 17.54 -16.29
C TRP A 193 3.10 18.20 -16.09
N LYS A 194 4.10 17.43 -15.66
CA LYS A 194 5.47 17.92 -15.48
C LYS A 194 6.09 18.41 -16.80
N ILE A 195 5.79 17.76 -17.92
CA ILE A 195 6.27 18.17 -19.24
C ILE A 195 5.58 19.47 -19.66
N VAL A 196 4.27 19.57 -19.53
CA VAL A 196 3.47 20.74 -19.92
C VAL A 196 3.89 21.98 -19.12
N VAL A 197 4.14 21.84 -17.83
CA VAL A 197 4.59 22.95 -16.96
C VAL A 197 6.09 23.26 -17.16
N GLY A 198 6.79 22.51 -18.01
CA GLY A 198 8.20 22.75 -18.31
C GLY A 198 9.17 22.40 -17.17
N SER A 199 8.69 21.70 -16.13
CA SER A 199 9.50 21.30 -14.98
C SER A 199 10.28 20.00 -15.19
N ALA A 200 10.06 19.29 -16.31
CA ALA A 200 10.73 18.05 -16.65
C ALA A 200 10.84 17.85 -18.17
N GLY A 201 11.94 17.26 -18.60
CA GLY A 201 12.10 16.81 -20.00
C GLY A 201 11.51 15.39 -20.17
N THR A 202 11.37 14.96 -21.44
CA THR A 202 10.84 13.64 -21.81
C THR A 202 11.65 12.45 -21.25
N LYS A 203 12.89 12.68 -20.80
CA LYS A 203 13.78 11.68 -20.19
C LYS A 203 13.75 11.69 -18.65
N THR A 204 12.96 12.56 -18.02
CA THR A 204 12.89 12.67 -16.57
C THR A 204 12.11 11.50 -15.99
N ARG A 205 12.72 10.75 -15.08
CA ARG A 205 12.04 9.64 -14.40
C ARG A 205 11.00 10.18 -13.42
N VAL A 206 9.80 9.61 -13.47
CA VAL A 206 8.74 9.86 -12.50
C VAL A 206 8.76 8.73 -11.47
N PRO A 207 8.81 9.03 -10.16
CA PRO A 207 8.72 8.01 -9.12
C PRO A 207 7.37 7.31 -9.21
N MET A 208 7.39 5.97 -9.30
CA MET A 208 6.16 5.18 -9.49
C MET A 208 5.51 4.80 -8.16
N GLY A 209 6.30 4.67 -7.10
CA GLY A 209 5.85 4.25 -5.76
C GLY A 209 4.63 5.01 -5.23
N PRO A 210 4.59 6.35 -5.25
CA PRO A 210 3.43 7.12 -4.78
C PRO A 210 2.12 6.75 -5.48
N TRP A 211 2.17 6.57 -6.80
CA TRP A 211 1.00 6.25 -7.62
C TRP A 211 0.52 4.83 -7.39
N MET A 212 1.45 3.88 -7.25
CA MET A 212 1.14 2.49 -6.91
C MET A 212 0.45 2.39 -5.55
N ILE A 213 1.03 3.03 -4.52
CA ILE A 213 0.49 3.00 -3.15
C ILE A 213 -0.87 3.69 -3.10
N GLY A 214 -0.99 4.89 -3.68
CA GLY A 214 -2.25 5.62 -3.74
C GLY A 214 -3.35 4.84 -4.44
N ALA A 215 -3.07 4.28 -5.62
CA ALA A 215 -4.02 3.48 -6.39
C ALA A 215 -4.45 2.20 -5.65
N ALA A 216 -3.51 1.53 -4.97
CA ALA A 216 -3.83 0.34 -4.17
C ALA A 216 -4.76 0.68 -3.01
N LEU A 217 -4.53 1.77 -2.29
CA LEU A 217 -5.39 2.22 -1.20
C LEU A 217 -6.79 2.62 -1.71
N VAL A 218 -6.85 3.37 -2.82
CA VAL A 218 -8.12 3.72 -3.47
C VAL A 218 -8.87 2.47 -3.90
N GLY A 219 -8.22 1.54 -4.60
CA GLY A 219 -8.84 0.28 -5.03
C GLY A 219 -9.36 -0.55 -3.87
N THR A 220 -8.61 -0.62 -2.76
CA THR A 220 -9.02 -1.37 -1.57
C THR A 220 -10.25 -0.75 -0.90
N ILE A 221 -10.35 0.58 -0.84
CA ILE A 221 -11.45 1.27 -0.15
C ILE A 221 -12.67 1.40 -1.06
N ALA A 222 -12.48 1.87 -2.29
CA ALA A 222 -13.58 2.17 -3.20
C ALA A 222 -14.35 0.91 -3.64
N TRP A 223 -13.64 -0.20 -3.88
CA TRP A 223 -14.26 -1.42 -4.44
C TRP A 223 -15.33 -2.06 -3.57
N GLY A 224 -15.38 -1.79 -2.29
CA GLY A 224 -16.44 -2.31 -1.45
C GLY A 224 -17.67 -1.42 -1.35
N VAL A 225 -17.64 -0.28 -2.04
CA VAL A 225 -18.77 0.65 -2.16
C VAL A 225 -19.39 0.54 -3.56
N VAL A 226 -18.64 -0.06 -4.51
CA VAL A 226 -19.11 -0.29 -5.89
C VAL A 226 -19.99 -1.54 -5.88
N PRO A 227 -21.25 -1.47 -6.39
CA PRO A 227 -22.11 -2.64 -6.51
C PRO A 227 -21.51 -3.75 -7.38
N ASP A 228 -21.81 -5.02 -7.06
CA ASP A 228 -21.22 -6.22 -7.69
C ASP A 228 -21.47 -6.38 -9.20
N TRP A 229 -22.24 -5.46 -9.81
CA TRP A 229 -22.58 -5.49 -11.25
C TRP A 229 -21.69 -4.59 -12.14
N LEU A 230 -20.63 -3.98 -11.59
CA LEU A 230 -19.55 -3.31 -12.32
C LEU A 230 -18.28 -4.14 -12.26
#